data_6d2e80d474781477f4b1e86a160d5015
#
_entry.id   6d2e80d474781477f4b1e86a160d5015
#
_cell.length_a   1.000
_cell.length_b   1.000
_cell.length_c   1.000
_cell.angle_alpha   90.00
_cell.angle_beta   90.00
_cell.angle_gamma   90.00
#
_symmetry.space_group_name_H-M   'P 1'
#
loop_
_entity.id
_entity.type
_entity.pdbx_description
1 polymer ?
#
loop_
_entity_poly.entity_id
_entity_poly.type
_entity_poly.pdbx_seq_one_letter_code
_entity_poly.pdbx_strand_id
1 'polypeptide(L)'
;VVATPNAGVDRNAIGAHGGAYSIYRALAISSGALDPIVRPDLADTYPVVAIGPHQQWSEPGKIVALDPWGHRVAADFADALAEGVDIRPTIAVTKARIDLPEIREAIAKGRLLVDGKVIREAGDVAVTKAAIDPVWHLPGIAARFGIEEQGLRRTLFEQTGGMYPELVTRPDLSVFLPPIGGITLYIFGDPAKIGDSRAPLTCRVHDECNGSDVFGSDICTCRPYLTHGIEECVRQAQAGGTGLIVYNRKEGRALGEVTKFLVYNARKRQVGGDQAATYFERTECVAGVQDARFQQLMPDVIHWLGIRRIDRFVSMSNMKYEALVESGVAIGERVPIPPELVPLDAAVEIEAKKAAGYFTAEAVSADLTQVVGRDLKEF
;
A
#
# COMPACT_ATOMS: atom_id res chain seq x y z
N VAL A 1 -18.74 5.94 5.83
CA VAL A 1 -19.32 4.76 5.16
C VAL A 1 -19.89 3.84 6.23
N VAL A 2 -21.18 3.53 6.14
CA VAL A 2 -21.79 2.49 6.96
C VAL A 2 -21.87 1.22 6.11
N ALA A 3 -20.87 0.36 6.23
CA ALA A 3 -20.90 -0.94 5.60
C ALA A 3 -21.28 -1.97 6.66
N THR A 4 -22.53 -2.45 6.64
CA THR A 4 -22.93 -3.52 7.54
C THR A 4 -22.69 -4.88 6.87
N PRO A 5 -22.21 -5.91 7.61
CA PRO A 5 -22.09 -7.27 7.08
C PRO A 5 -23.44 -7.91 6.76
N ASN A 6 -24.53 -7.42 7.35
CA ASN A 6 -25.84 -8.01 7.18
C ASN A 6 -26.57 -7.43 5.96
N ALA A 7 -27.30 -8.27 5.25
CA ALA A 7 -28.10 -7.90 4.08
C ALA A 7 -29.43 -7.19 4.44
N GLY A 8 -29.44 -6.42 5.54
CA GLY A 8 -30.62 -5.69 5.99
C GLY A 8 -30.84 -4.37 5.25
N VAL A 9 -31.90 -3.64 5.65
CA VAL A 9 -32.27 -2.32 5.10
C VAL A 9 -31.18 -1.25 5.29
N ASP A 10 -30.33 -1.43 6.31
CA ASP A 10 -29.28 -0.46 6.66
C ASP A 10 -27.99 -0.62 5.84
N ARG A 11 -27.91 -1.64 4.97
CA ARG A 11 -26.75 -1.87 4.13
C ARG A 11 -26.63 -0.79 3.06
N ASN A 12 -25.56 0.01 3.13
CA ASN A 12 -25.30 1.10 2.20
C ASN A 12 -24.06 0.91 1.31
N ALA A 13 -23.46 -0.28 1.33
CA ALA A 13 -22.29 -0.63 0.54
C ALA A 13 -22.44 -1.99 -0.14
N ILE A 14 -21.84 -2.12 -1.32
CA ILE A 14 -21.71 -3.38 -2.07
C ILE A 14 -20.49 -4.14 -1.56
N GLY A 15 -20.57 -5.46 -1.44
CA GLY A 15 -19.49 -6.29 -0.95
C GLY A 15 -19.56 -6.54 0.55
N ALA A 16 -18.46 -6.96 1.15
CA ALA A 16 -18.37 -7.30 2.57
C ALA A 16 -17.04 -6.86 3.18
N HIS A 17 -17.07 -6.52 4.46
CA HIS A 17 -15.84 -6.27 5.23
C HIS A 17 -14.91 -7.49 5.22
N GLY A 18 -13.59 -7.21 5.20
CA GLY A 18 -12.57 -8.23 5.17
C GLY A 18 -12.35 -8.85 3.77
N GLY A 19 -13.01 -8.34 2.72
CA GLY A 19 -12.77 -8.75 1.33
C GLY A 19 -12.79 -10.28 1.16
N ALA A 20 -11.69 -10.87 0.70
CA ALA A 20 -11.55 -12.32 0.53
C ALA A 20 -11.67 -13.13 1.84
N TYR A 21 -11.38 -12.53 3.00
CA TYR A 21 -11.54 -13.20 4.30
C TYR A 21 -13.00 -13.37 4.72
N SER A 22 -13.95 -12.67 4.08
CA SER A 22 -15.39 -12.90 4.31
C SER A 22 -15.81 -14.33 3.99
N ILE A 23 -15.11 -15.01 3.09
CA ILE A 23 -15.31 -16.44 2.79
C ILE A 23 -14.98 -17.31 4.01
N TYR A 24 -13.90 -17.04 4.73
CA TYR A 24 -13.56 -17.73 5.96
C TYR A 24 -14.56 -17.47 7.08
N ARG A 25 -15.05 -16.23 7.18
CA ARG A 25 -16.14 -15.90 8.10
C ARG A 25 -17.40 -16.68 7.79
N ALA A 26 -17.79 -16.76 6.52
CA ALA A 26 -18.93 -17.55 6.08
C ALA A 26 -18.75 -19.04 6.41
N LEU A 27 -17.56 -19.60 6.20
CA LEU A 27 -17.24 -20.97 6.59
C LEU A 27 -17.35 -21.18 8.09
N ALA A 28 -16.82 -20.27 8.90
CA ALA A 28 -16.89 -20.33 10.37
C ALA A 28 -18.35 -20.32 10.88
N ILE A 29 -19.21 -19.50 10.28
CA ILE A 29 -20.65 -19.46 10.59
C ILE A 29 -21.31 -20.79 10.17
N SER A 30 -21.06 -21.26 8.94
CA SER A 30 -21.68 -22.48 8.42
C SER A 30 -21.26 -23.74 9.17
N SER A 31 -20.05 -23.77 9.75
CA SER A 31 -19.56 -24.86 10.59
C SER A 31 -19.98 -24.76 12.05
N GLY A 32 -20.68 -23.70 12.46
CA GLY A 32 -21.05 -23.43 13.84
C GLY A 32 -19.91 -22.95 14.75
N ALA A 33 -18.74 -22.63 14.18
CA ALA A 33 -17.60 -22.09 14.94
C ALA A 33 -17.77 -20.62 15.31
N LEU A 34 -18.63 -19.89 14.59
CA LEU A 34 -18.94 -18.47 14.87
C LEU A 34 -20.45 -18.25 14.87
N ASP A 35 -20.95 -17.66 15.96
CA ASP A 35 -22.33 -17.18 16.01
C ASP A 35 -22.49 -15.94 15.09
N PRO A 36 -23.42 -15.96 14.12
CA PRO A 36 -23.63 -14.84 13.18
C PRO A 36 -24.08 -13.54 13.87
N ILE A 37 -24.67 -13.61 15.07
CA ILE A 37 -25.13 -12.44 15.82
C ILE A 37 -24.05 -11.77 16.66
N VAL A 38 -22.86 -12.37 16.80
CA VAL A 38 -21.74 -11.76 17.51
C VAL A 38 -21.36 -10.44 16.86
N ARG A 39 -21.28 -9.39 17.66
CA ARG A 39 -20.83 -8.05 17.25
C ARG A 39 -19.42 -7.78 17.78
N PRO A 40 -18.61 -7.00 17.07
CA PRO A 40 -17.33 -6.57 17.63
C PRO A 40 -17.57 -5.67 18.84
N ASP A 41 -16.81 -5.89 19.92
CA ASP A 41 -16.72 -4.95 21.01
C ASP A 41 -15.84 -3.77 20.56
N LEU A 42 -16.45 -2.59 20.46
CA LEU A 42 -15.76 -1.36 20.06
C LEU A 42 -15.37 -0.48 21.25
N ALA A 43 -15.61 -0.94 22.50
CA ALA A 43 -15.32 -0.15 23.71
C ALA A 43 -13.81 0.13 23.84
N ASP A 44 -12.95 -0.84 23.52
CA ASP A 44 -11.49 -0.76 23.59
C ASP A 44 -10.81 -0.60 22.21
N THR A 45 -11.55 -0.22 21.18
CA THR A 45 -11.02 -0.10 19.81
C THR A 45 -10.68 1.33 19.40
N TYR A 46 -10.62 2.25 20.34
CA TYR A 46 -10.23 3.63 20.05
C TYR A 46 -8.83 3.70 19.45
N PRO A 47 -8.61 4.57 18.45
CA PRO A 47 -7.28 4.78 17.92
C PRO A 47 -6.35 5.29 19.01
N VAL A 48 -5.14 4.72 19.09
CA VAL A 48 -4.11 5.14 20.07
C VAL A 48 -3.52 6.52 19.73
N VAL A 49 -3.86 7.06 18.58
CA VAL A 49 -3.57 8.43 18.15
C VAL A 49 -4.78 8.99 17.40
N ALA A 50 -5.05 10.27 17.59
CA ALA A 50 -6.04 10.98 16.80
C ALA A 50 -5.44 11.31 15.42
N ILE A 51 -6.20 10.98 14.36
CA ILE A 51 -5.87 11.34 12.97
C ILE A 51 -7.07 12.09 12.41
N GLY A 52 -6.85 13.33 11.94
CA GLY A 52 -7.90 14.15 11.36
C GLY A 52 -9.04 14.52 12.32
N PRO A 53 -10.16 15.01 11.78
CA PRO A 53 -10.43 15.25 10.37
C PRO A 53 -9.55 16.35 9.76
N HIS A 54 -9.09 16.10 8.53
CA HIS A 54 -8.33 17.08 7.75
C HIS A 54 -9.21 17.67 6.65
N GLN A 55 -8.87 18.88 6.18
CA GLN A 55 -9.63 19.55 5.11
C GLN A 55 -9.79 18.68 3.86
N GLN A 56 -8.78 17.90 3.50
CA GLN A 56 -8.79 17.03 2.33
C GLN A 56 -9.90 15.98 2.36
N TRP A 57 -10.44 15.62 3.53
CA TRP A 57 -11.54 14.64 3.65
C TRP A 57 -12.86 15.17 3.06
N SER A 58 -13.03 16.47 3.08
CA SER A 58 -14.24 17.16 2.55
C SER A 58 -14.05 17.64 1.12
N GLU A 59 -12.86 17.51 0.51
CA GLU A 59 -12.60 17.91 -0.86
C GLU A 59 -13.09 16.82 -1.83
N PRO A 60 -14.03 17.12 -2.75
CA PRO A 60 -14.52 16.13 -3.72
C PRO A 60 -13.38 15.54 -4.56
N GLY A 61 -13.34 14.23 -4.68
CA GLY A 61 -12.36 13.52 -5.49
C GLY A 61 -10.98 13.34 -4.88
N LYS A 62 -10.66 13.92 -3.72
CA LYS A 62 -9.37 13.72 -3.04
C LYS A 62 -9.22 12.32 -2.47
N ILE A 63 -10.27 11.75 -1.90
CA ILE A 63 -10.28 10.41 -1.32
C ILE A 63 -11.45 9.65 -1.93
N VAL A 64 -11.17 8.66 -2.78
CA VAL A 64 -12.17 7.86 -3.49
C VAL A 64 -12.00 6.35 -3.30
N ALA A 65 -10.82 5.91 -2.83
CA ALA A 65 -10.50 4.50 -2.64
C ALA A 65 -10.26 4.11 -1.17
N LEU A 66 -10.67 4.96 -0.24
CA LEU A 66 -10.48 4.79 1.20
C LEU A 66 -11.64 5.50 1.93
N ASP A 67 -12.06 4.95 3.09
CA ASP A 67 -13.03 5.60 3.98
C ASP A 67 -12.30 6.55 4.94
N PRO A 68 -12.42 7.88 4.78
CA PRO A 68 -11.70 8.82 5.63
C PRO A 68 -12.16 8.79 7.10
N TRP A 69 -13.37 8.31 7.38
CA TRP A 69 -13.99 8.30 8.70
C TRP A 69 -13.94 6.93 9.38
N GLY A 70 -13.43 5.90 8.70
CA GLY A 70 -13.52 4.51 9.14
C GLY A 70 -12.92 4.21 10.52
N HIS A 71 -11.95 5.01 10.99
CA HIS A 71 -11.37 4.87 12.34
C HIS A 71 -12.22 5.52 13.44
N ARG A 72 -13.28 6.24 13.09
CA ARG A 72 -14.14 6.98 14.02
C ARG A 72 -15.52 6.35 14.21
N VAL A 73 -15.71 5.14 13.73
CA VAL A 73 -17.01 4.45 13.71
C VAL A 73 -17.67 4.44 15.08
N ALA A 74 -16.94 4.14 16.15
CA ALA A 74 -17.48 4.09 17.50
C ALA A 74 -18.03 5.44 18.00
N ALA A 75 -17.45 6.56 17.57
CA ALA A 75 -17.89 7.90 17.95
C ALA A 75 -19.01 8.42 17.02
N ASP A 76 -18.79 8.30 15.69
CA ASP A 76 -19.67 8.91 14.70
C ASP A 76 -21.00 8.14 14.51
N PHE A 77 -21.04 6.85 14.87
CA PHE A 77 -22.19 5.96 14.73
C PHE A 77 -22.64 5.34 16.07
N ALA A 78 -22.37 6.02 17.18
CA ALA A 78 -22.69 5.52 18.52
C ALA A 78 -24.17 5.15 18.70
N ASP A 79 -25.07 5.98 18.18
CA ASP A 79 -26.51 5.74 18.28
C ASP A 79 -26.94 4.50 17.47
N ALA A 80 -26.45 4.35 16.25
CA ALA A 80 -26.73 3.18 15.40
C ALA A 80 -26.17 1.88 16.01
N LEU A 81 -25.00 1.95 16.63
CA LEU A 81 -24.42 0.81 17.37
C LEU A 81 -25.27 0.45 18.60
N ALA A 82 -25.80 1.44 19.30
CA ALA A 82 -26.70 1.21 20.44
C ALA A 82 -28.04 0.57 20.02
N GLU A 83 -28.51 0.87 18.80
CA GLU A 83 -29.68 0.25 18.18
C GLU A 83 -29.42 -1.16 17.62
N GLY A 84 -28.16 -1.64 17.72
CA GLY A 84 -27.77 -2.98 17.29
C GLY A 84 -27.43 -3.10 15.81
N VAL A 85 -27.22 -1.99 15.10
CA VAL A 85 -26.71 -2.00 13.72
C VAL A 85 -25.28 -2.52 13.70
N ASP A 86 -25.00 -3.52 12.88
CA ASP A 86 -23.67 -4.12 12.75
C ASP A 86 -22.77 -3.25 11.86
N ILE A 87 -22.10 -2.29 12.46
CA ILE A 87 -21.15 -1.38 11.79
C ILE A 87 -19.74 -1.76 12.23
N ARG A 88 -18.83 -1.87 11.26
CA ARG A 88 -17.42 -2.23 11.53
C ARG A 88 -16.48 -1.16 11.02
N PRO A 89 -15.39 -0.87 11.74
CA PRO A 89 -14.38 0.05 11.28
C PRO A 89 -13.66 -0.51 10.04
N THR A 90 -13.32 0.39 9.11
CA THR A 90 -12.47 0.09 7.94
C THR A 90 -11.02 0.45 8.19
N ILE A 91 -10.74 1.17 9.29
CA ILE A 91 -9.41 1.61 9.70
C ILE A 91 -9.22 1.33 11.18
N ALA A 92 -8.08 0.74 11.55
CA ALA A 92 -7.68 0.54 12.93
C ALA A 92 -6.24 1.01 13.13
N VAL A 93 -5.99 1.71 14.25
CA VAL A 93 -4.69 2.29 14.59
C VAL A 93 -4.15 1.65 15.86
N THR A 94 -2.87 1.25 15.85
CA THR A 94 -2.18 0.67 17.00
C THR A 94 -0.73 1.10 17.07
N LYS A 95 -0.06 0.80 18.18
CA LYS A 95 1.40 0.98 18.36
C LYS A 95 2.09 -0.37 18.36
N ALA A 96 3.31 -0.38 17.83
CA ALA A 96 4.14 -1.58 17.81
C ALA A 96 5.61 -1.22 17.92
N ARG A 97 6.44 -2.25 17.95
CA ARG A 97 7.90 -2.18 17.79
C ARG A 97 8.29 -3.07 16.64
N ILE A 98 9.23 -2.62 15.84
CA ILE A 98 9.82 -3.43 14.78
C ILE A 98 11.30 -3.64 15.03
N ASP A 99 11.80 -4.81 14.68
CA ASP A 99 13.20 -5.19 14.79
C ASP A 99 13.65 -5.77 13.45
N LEU A 100 14.61 -5.12 12.81
CA LEU A 100 15.12 -5.48 11.50
C LEU A 100 16.65 -5.56 11.54
N PRO A 101 17.25 -6.62 10.97
CA PRO A 101 18.70 -6.76 10.89
C PRO A 101 19.38 -5.55 10.25
N GLU A 102 18.79 -4.98 9.20
CA GLU A 102 19.32 -3.81 8.48
C GLU A 102 19.35 -2.54 9.35
N ILE A 103 18.38 -2.39 10.24
CA ILE A 103 18.38 -1.28 11.21
C ILE A 103 19.45 -1.50 12.29
N ARG A 104 19.62 -2.74 12.76
CA ARG A 104 20.71 -3.08 13.68
C ARG A 104 22.10 -2.83 13.05
N GLU A 105 22.24 -3.15 11.78
CA GLU A 105 23.46 -2.84 11.02
C GLU A 105 23.66 -1.32 10.87
N ALA A 106 22.61 -0.56 10.59
CA ALA A 106 22.68 0.90 10.52
C ALA A 106 23.10 1.53 11.85
N ILE A 107 22.64 0.99 12.98
CA ILE A 107 23.08 1.39 14.33
C ILE A 107 24.56 1.05 14.52
N ALA A 108 24.97 -0.18 14.23
CA ALA A 108 26.36 -0.63 14.39
C ALA A 108 27.35 0.18 13.54
N LYS A 109 26.91 0.64 12.36
CA LYS A 109 27.69 1.52 11.46
C LYS A 109 27.58 3.01 11.80
N GLY A 110 26.86 3.40 12.85
CA GLY A 110 26.69 4.79 13.28
C GLY A 110 25.82 5.65 12.37
N ARG A 111 25.05 5.04 11.45
CA ARG A 111 24.10 5.77 10.59
C ARG A 111 22.79 6.13 11.30
N LEU A 112 22.43 5.37 12.34
CA LEU A 112 21.31 5.61 13.24
C LEU A 112 21.81 5.58 14.69
N LEU A 113 21.10 6.27 15.59
CA LEU A 113 21.46 6.35 17.01
C LEU A 113 20.39 5.68 17.88
N VAL A 114 20.81 5.03 18.96
CA VAL A 114 19.89 4.60 20.03
C VAL A 114 19.57 5.84 20.86
N ASP A 115 18.42 6.45 20.62
CA ASP A 115 18.01 7.73 21.22
C ASP A 115 16.97 7.56 22.36
N GLY A 116 16.57 6.33 22.65
CA GLY A 116 15.58 6.00 23.66
C GLY A 116 14.13 6.41 23.29
N LYS A 117 13.90 7.03 22.14
CA LYS A 117 12.60 7.53 21.67
C LYS A 117 12.13 6.83 20.40
N VAL A 118 12.82 7.03 19.28
CA VAL A 118 12.54 6.39 18.00
C VAL A 118 13.17 5.00 17.98
N ILE A 119 14.45 4.92 18.29
CA ILE A 119 15.16 3.65 18.52
C ILE A 119 15.36 3.48 20.02
N ARG A 120 14.85 2.40 20.57
CA ARG A 120 14.92 2.10 21.98
C ARG A 120 16.26 1.46 22.35
N GLU A 121 16.52 1.34 23.66
CA GLU A 121 17.78 0.76 24.17
C GLU A 121 18.06 -0.67 23.68
N ALA A 122 17.01 -1.46 23.41
CA ALA A 122 17.11 -2.80 22.84
C ALA A 122 17.43 -2.80 21.32
N GLY A 123 17.47 -1.63 20.66
CA GLY A 123 17.69 -1.49 19.22
C GLY A 123 16.44 -1.67 18.36
N ASP A 124 15.29 -1.88 18.97
CA ASP A 124 13.98 -1.94 18.32
C ASP A 124 13.42 -0.52 18.03
N VAL A 125 12.67 -0.38 16.96
CA VAL A 125 12.09 0.89 16.52
C VAL A 125 10.63 0.99 16.96
N ALA A 126 10.29 2.08 17.66
CA ALA A 126 8.91 2.39 18.00
C ALA A 126 8.15 2.88 16.76
N VAL A 127 6.95 2.38 16.55
CA VAL A 127 6.14 2.71 15.37
C VAL A 127 4.66 2.79 15.70
N THR A 128 3.96 3.77 15.13
CA THR A 128 2.49 3.78 15.06
C THR A 128 2.07 3.13 13.74
N LYS A 129 1.08 2.24 13.82
CA LYS A 129 0.58 1.51 12.64
C LYS A 129 -0.89 1.82 12.42
N ALA A 130 -1.30 1.94 11.16
CA ALA A 130 -2.71 1.96 10.78
C ALA A 130 -2.95 0.91 9.70
N ALA A 131 -3.93 0.03 9.95
CA ALA A 131 -4.43 -0.91 8.95
C ALA A 131 -5.69 -0.34 8.32
N ILE A 132 -5.79 -0.39 6.98
CA ILE A 132 -6.83 0.27 6.21
C ILE A 132 -7.38 -0.72 5.20
N ASP A 133 -8.69 -1.02 5.30
CA ASP A 133 -9.42 -1.78 4.30
C ASP A 133 -9.83 -0.88 3.12
N PRO A 134 -9.81 -1.38 1.88
CA PRO A 134 -10.20 -0.59 0.72
C PRO A 134 -11.72 -0.31 0.72
N VAL A 135 -12.07 0.93 0.45
CA VAL A 135 -13.47 1.37 0.30
C VAL A 135 -13.54 2.28 -0.93
N TRP A 136 -14.23 1.83 -1.96
CA TRP A 136 -14.34 2.57 -3.22
C TRP A 136 -15.65 3.35 -3.30
N HIS A 137 -15.55 4.65 -3.49
CA HIS A 137 -16.68 5.48 -3.92
C HIS A 137 -16.75 5.42 -5.45
N LEU A 138 -17.66 4.59 -5.99
CA LEU A 138 -17.71 4.25 -7.42
C LEU A 138 -17.80 5.47 -8.34
N PRO A 139 -18.67 6.48 -8.07
CA PRO A 139 -18.70 7.71 -8.88
C PRO A 139 -17.36 8.45 -8.88
N GLY A 140 -16.67 8.49 -7.71
CA GLY A 140 -15.38 9.14 -7.58
C GLY A 140 -14.26 8.39 -8.29
N ILE A 141 -14.27 7.06 -8.26
CA ILE A 141 -13.34 6.22 -9.05
C ILE A 141 -13.56 6.47 -10.53
N ALA A 142 -14.80 6.41 -11.00
CA ALA A 142 -15.13 6.64 -12.40
C ALA A 142 -14.65 8.03 -12.88
N ALA A 143 -14.93 9.08 -12.09
CA ALA A 143 -14.49 10.43 -12.40
C ALA A 143 -12.96 10.57 -12.44
N ARG A 144 -12.24 9.93 -11.50
CA ARG A 144 -10.76 9.99 -11.46
C ARG A 144 -10.11 9.37 -12.70
N PHE A 145 -10.71 8.34 -13.26
CA PHE A 145 -10.21 7.67 -14.47
C PHE A 145 -10.88 8.15 -15.77
N GLY A 146 -11.78 9.12 -15.70
CA GLY A 146 -12.48 9.65 -16.87
C GLY A 146 -13.33 8.61 -17.61
N ILE A 147 -13.94 7.68 -16.87
CA ILE A 147 -14.78 6.60 -17.41
C ILE A 147 -16.21 6.71 -16.91
N GLU A 148 -17.15 6.12 -17.65
CA GLU A 148 -18.56 6.05 -17.26
C GLU A 148 -18.76 5.10 -16.08
N GLU A 149 -19.47 5.55 -15.02
CA GLU A 149 -19.72 4.74 -13.81
C GLU A 149 -20.44 3.43 -14.13
N GLN A 150 -21.47 3.47 -15.02
CA GLN A 150 -22.20 2.26 -15.40
C GLN A 150 -21.31 1.25 -16.11
N GLY A 151 -20.38 1.74 -16.96
CA GLY A 151 -19.37 0.91 -17.61
C GLY A 151 -18.44 0.25 -16.61
N LEU A 152 -17.95 1.03 -15.65
CA LEU A 152 -17.13 0.51 -14.54
C LEU A 152 -17.86 -0.58 -13.75
N ARG A 153 -19.10 -0.33 -13.32
CA ARG A 153 -19.91 -1.27 -12.56
C ARG A 153 -20.15 -2.58 -13.31
N ARG A 154 -20.48 -2.51 -14.60
CA ARG A 154 -20.67 -3.68 -15.45
C ARG A 154 -19.39 -4.48 -15.57
N THR A 155 -18.26 -3.83 -15.86
CA THR A 155 -16.97 -4.49 -15.97
C THR A 155 -16.55 -5.15 -14.66
N LEU A 156 -16.72 -4.47 -13.52
CA LEU A 156 -16.47 -5.05 -12.20
C LEU A 156 -17.33 -6.32 -11.96
N PHE A 157 -18.63 -6.27 -12.28
CA PHE A 157 -19.52 -7.42 -12.17
C PHE A 157 -19.05 -8.59 -13.05
N GLU A 158 -18.80 -8.34 -14.33
CA GLU A 158 -18.38 -9.36 -15.28
C GLU A 158 -17.03 -9.98 -14.91
N GLN A 159 -16.01 -9.16 -14.58
CA GLN A 159 -14.66 -9.63 -14.27
C GLN A 159 -14.54 -10.28 -12.88
N THR A 160 -15.52 -10.08 -12.00
CA THR A 160 -15.61 -10.83 -10.73
C THR A 160 -16.48 -12.10 -10.87
N GLY A 161 -16.86 -12.50 -12.08
CA GLY A 161 -17.70 -13.69 -12.30
C GLY A 161 -19.12 -13.53 -11.72
N GLY A 162 -19.64 -12.31 -11.64
CA GLY A 162 -20.98 -12.02 -11.09
C GLY A 162 -21.05 -12.06 -9.56
N MET A 163 -19.92 -12.01 -8.87
CA MET A 163 -19.85 -12.12 -7.40
C MET A 163 -20.65 -11.03 -6.67
N TYR A 164 -20.82 -9.87 -7.29
CA TYR A 164 -21.49 -8.70 -6.70
C TYR A 164 -22.61 -8.21 -7.62
N PRO A 165 -23.79 -8.86 -7.63
CA PRO A 165 -24.91 -8.48 -8.50
C PRO A 165 -25.42 -7.04 -8.21
N GLU A 166 -25.24 -6.54 -6.99
CA GLU A 166 -25.62 -5.18 -6.61
C GLU A 166 -24.88 -4.10 -7.44
N LEU A 167 -23.73 -4.39 -8.00
CA LEU A 167 -23.03 -3.48 -8.91
C LEU A 167 -23.92 -3.03 -10.09
N VAL A 168 -24.76 -3.93 -10.59
CA VAL A 168 -25.66 -3.67 -11.73
C VAL A 168 -27.12 -3.52 -11.36
N THR A 169 -27.55 -4.04 -10.19
CA THR A 169 -28.97 -4.01 -9.76
C THR A 169 -29.28 -2.93 -8.74
N ARG A 170 -28.25 -2.34 -8.08
CA ARG A 170 -28.43 -1.35 -7.01
C ARG A 170 -27.64 -0.05 -7.33
N PRO A 171 -28.10 0.75 -8.30
CA PRO A 171 -27.46 2.01 -8.66
C PRO A 171 -27.51 3.06 -7.53
N ASP A 172 -28.36 2.88 -6.54
CA ASP A 172 -28.43 3.67 -5.31
C ASP A 172 -27.25 3.48 -4.36
N LEU A 173 -26.57 2.33 -4.44
CA LEU A 173 -25.37 2.04 -3.63
C LEU A 173 -24.12 2.53 -4.36
N SER A 174 -23.54 3.64 -3.89
CA SER A 174 -22.35 4.26 -4.50
C SER A 174 -21.03 3.76 -3.93
N VAL A 175 -21.06 2.94 -2.88
CA VAL A 175 -19.87 2.44 -2.18
C VAL A 175 -19.68 0.96 -2.44
N PHE A 176 -18.45 0.57 -2.76
CA PHE A 176 -18.04 -0.81 -2.97
C PHE A 176 -16.88 -1.16 -2.04
N LEU A 177 -16.93 -2.33 -1.43
CA LEU A 177 -15.88 -2.93 -0.64
C LEU A 177 -15.18 -4.00 -1.50
N PRO A 178 -14.18 -3.65 -2.29
CA PRO A 178 -13.58 -4.61 -3.22
C PRO A 178 -12.79 -5.68 -2.47
N PRO A 179 -12.77 -6.94 -2.96
CA PRO A 179 -12.03 -8.05 -2.36
C PRO A 179 -10.54 -7.98 -2.72
N ILE A 180 -9.89 -6.89 -2.41
CA ILE A 180 -8.46 -6.64 -2.66
C ILE A 180 -7.72 -6.42 -1.35
N GLY A 181 -6.38 -6.51 -1.40
CA GLY A 181 -5.54 -6.23 -0.25
C GLY A 181 -5.63 -4.77 0.20
N GLY A 182 -5.54 -4.55 1.50
CA GLY A 182 -5.55 -3.23 2.12
C GLY A 182 -4.19 -2.55 2.13
N ILE A 183 -4.11 -1.49 2.92
CA ILE A 183 -2.91 -0.69 3.14
C ILE A 183 -2.52 -0.79 4.61
N THR A 184 -1.22 -0.86 4.90
CA THR A 184 -0.71 -0.66 6.26
C THR A 184 0.23 0.54 6.25
N LEU A 185 0.00 1.47 7.17
CA LEU A 185 0.91 2.59 7.42
C LEU A 185 1.84 2.25 8.57
N TYR A 186 3.09 2.69 8.45
CA TYR A 186 4.08 2.68 9.53
C TYR A 186 4.57 4.11 9.70
N ILE A 187 4.25 4.74 10.83
CA ILE A 187 4.60 6.12 11.16
C ILE A 187 5.69 6.09 12.22
N PHE A 188 6.84 6.68 11.90
CA PHE A 188 8.03 6.78 12.76
C PHE A 188 8.11 8.19 13.35
N GLY A 189 8.45 8.29 14.62
CA GLY A 189 8.46 9.54 15.36
C GLY A 189 7.10 9.89 15.95
N ASP A 190 6.83 11.18 16.14
CA ASP A 190 5.59 11.66 16.72
C ASP A 190 4.46 11.69 15.67
N PRO A 191 3.43 10.81 15.77
CA PRO A 191 2.35 10.76 14.79
C PRO A 191 1.51 12.05 14.74
N ALA A 192 1.49 12.88 15.78
CA ALA A 192 0.80 14.15 15.76
C ALA A 192 1.40 15.16 14.77
N LYS A 193 2.64 14.92 14.33
CA LYS A 193 3.34 15.78 13.35
C LYS A 193 3.13 15.35 11.91
N ILE A 194 2.46 14.22 11.64
CA ILE A 194 2.43 13.63 10.29
C ILE A 194 1.82 14.56 9.22
N GLY A 195 0.81 15.33 9.58
CA GLY A 195 0.17 16.32 8.69
C GLY A 195 0.62 17.78 8.92
N ASP A 196 1.57 18.02 9.84
CA ASP A 196 2.09 19.38 10.11
C ASP A 196 3.10 19.78 9.03
N SER A 197 2.75 20.77 8.21
CA SER A 197 3.61 21.26 7.12
C SER A 197 4.95 21.87 7.59
N ARG A 198 5.10 22.14 8.89
CA ARG A 198 6.35 22.64 9.50
C ARG A 198 7.28 21.50 9.92
N ALA A 199 6.78 20.29 10.05
CA ALA A 199 7.56 19.12 10.43
C ALA A 199 8.04 18.41 9.15
N PRO A 200 9.37 18.27 8.95
CA PRO A 200 9.89 17.58 7.78
C PRO A 200 9.42 16.12 7.74
N LEU A 201 9.03 15.64 6.54
CA LEU A 201 8.52 14.32 6.30
C LEU A 201 9.37 13.55 5.29
N THR A 202 9.85 12.39 5.68
CA THR A 202 10.37 11.37 4.75
C THR A 202 9.31 10.31 4.51
N CYS A 203 9.04 9.99 3.24
CA CYS A 203 8.01 9.02 2.87
C CYS A 203 8.52 8.02 1.84
N ARG A 204 8.10 6.75 2.01
CA ARG A 204 8.19 5.72 0.99
C ARG A 204 6.82 5.06 0.79
N VAL A 205 6.41 4.92 -0.46
CA VAL A 205 5.28 4.07 -0.85
C VAL A 205 5.82 2.75 -1.40
N HIS A 206 5.51 1.66 -0.72
CA HIS A 206 5.96 0.32 -1.03
C HIS A 206 4.79 -0.56 -1.45
N ASP A 207 4.95 -1.31 -2.53
CA ASP A 207 4.01 -2.35 -2.93
C ASP A 207 4.58 -3.70 -2.51
N GLU A 208 3.77 -4.53 -1.89
CA GLU A 208 4.13 -5.83 -1.31
C GLU A 208 4.93 -6.71 -2.26
N CYS A 209 5.94 -7.36 -1.72
CA CYS A 209 6.71 -8.40 -2.36
C CYS A 209 7.07 -9.45 -1.30
N ASN A 210 6.18 -10.40 -1.04
CA ASN A 210 6.30 -11.36 0.05
C ASN A 210 7.65 -12.08 0.07
N GLY A 211 8.08 -12.64 -1.07
CA GLY A 211 9.35 -13.37 -1.17
C GLY A 211 10.57 -12.51 -0.81
N SER A 212 10.60 -11.25 -1.23
CA SER A 212 11.71 -10.34 -0.92
C SER A 212 11.56 -9.72 0.47
N ASP A 213 10.40 -9.15 0.80
CA ASP A 213 10.19 -8.39 2.02
C ASP A 213 10.32 -9.27 3.28
N VAL A 214 9.80 -10.50 3.23
CA VAL A 214 9.78 -11.43 4.37
C VAL A 214 10.97 -12.39 4.35
N PHE A 215 11.29 -12.99 3.19
CA PHE A 215 12.24 -14.07 3.07
C PHE A 215 13.59 -13.65 2.47
N GLY A 216 13.72 -12.38 2.06
CA GLY A 216 15.01 -11.86 1.56
C GLY A 216 15.39 -12.38 0.17
N SER A 217 14.40 -12.77 -0.67
CA SER A 217 14.69 -13.17 -2.06
C SER A 217 15.44 -12.05 -2.79
N ASP A 218 16.52 -12.40 -3.45
CA ASP A 218 17.46 -11.48 -4.10
C ASP A 218 17.14 -11.20 -5.58
N ILE A 219 16.08 -11.82 -6.11
CA ILE A 219 15.66 -11.66 -7.51
C ILE A 219 15.11 -10.28 -7.85
N CYS A 220 14.81 -9.48 -6.83
CA CYS A 220 14.32 -8.10 -6.97
C CYS A 220 14.86 -7.19 -5.86
N THR A 221 14.60 -5.89 -5.99
CA THR A 221 15.06 -4.84 -5.07
C THR A 221 14.05 -4.47 -3.98
N CYS A 222 12.96 -5.23 -3.80
CA CYS A 222 11.85 -4.79 -2.94
C CYS A 222 12.27 -4.64 -1.48
N ARG A 223 12.87 -5.69 -0.85
CA ARG A 223 13.35 -5.59 0.53
C ARG A 223 14.45 -4.54 0.72
N PRO A 224 15.52 -4.47 -0.10
CA PRO A 224 16.52 -3.40 0.00
C PRO A 224 15.92 -2.00 -0.03
N TYR A 225 14.95 -1.77 -0.92
CA TYR A 225 14.22 -0.49 -0.97
C TYR A 225 13.35 -0.25 0.26
N LEU A 226 12.69 -1.29 0.78
CA LEU A 226 11.86 -1.17 1.97
C LEU A 226 12.71 -0.80 3.18
N THR A 227 13.79 -1.53 3.42
CA THR A 227 14.67 -1.34 4.59
C THR A 227 15.44 -0.03 4.51
N HIS A 228 15.90 0.37 3.31
CA HIS A 228 16.48 1.70 3.09
C HIS A 228 15.44 2.80 3.37
N GLY A 229 14.21 2.64 2.88
CA GLY A 229 13.12 3.58 3.18
C GLY A 229 12.80 3.69 4.67
N ILE A 230 12.84 2.58 5.40
CA ILE A 230 12.68 2.57 6.86
C ILE A 230 13.85 3.30 7.54
N GLU A 231 15.10 3.05 7.13
CA GLU A 231 16.27 3.75 7.67
C GLU A 231 16.14 5.27 7.47
N GLU A 232 15.77 5.73 6.28
CA GLU A 232 15.56 7.16 5.98
C GLU A 232 14.42 7.76 6.82
N CYS A 233 13.31 7.02 6.99
CA CYS A 233 12.17 7.44 7.83
C CYS A 233 12.57 7.55 9.31
N VAL A 234 13.33 6.59 9.82
CA VAL A 234 13.84 6.60 11.20
C VAL A 234 14.80 7.77 11.41
N ARG A 235 15.72 7.99 10.47
CA ARG A 235 16.65 9.13 10.51
C ARG A 235 15.92 10.47 10.57
N GLN A 236 14.87 10.63 9.74
CA GLN A 236 14.03 11.84 9.77
C GLN A 236 13.32 12.02 11.11
N ALA A 237 12.80 10.94 11.69
CA ALA A 237 12.14 10.98 13.00
C ALA A 237 13.12 11.35 14.12
N GLN A 238 14.35 10.84 14.10
CA GLN A 238 15.42 11.22 15.03
C GLN A 238 15.85 12.68 14.89
N ALA A 239 15.76 13.24 13.69
CA ALA A 239 15.99 14.66 13.43
C ALA A 239 14.81 15.57 13.85
N GLY A 240 13.77 15.01 14.49
CA GLY A 240 12.61 15.76 15.00
C GLY A 240 11.44 15.92 14.02
N GLY A 241 11.58 15.37 12.81
CA GLY A 241 10.50 15.25 11.81
C GLY A 241 9.71 13.94 11.97
N THR A 242 9.16 13.45 10.86
CA THR A 242 8.36 12.22 10.81
C THR A 242 8.80 11.34 9.64
N GLY A 243 8.67 10.03 9.80
CA GLY A 243 8.84 9.07 8.73
C GLY A 243 7.54 8.31 8.45
N LEU A 244 7.27 8.02 7.19
CA LEU A 244 6.08 7.28 6.76
C LEU A 244 6.44 6.20 5.74
N ILE A 245 6.08 4.95 6.04
CA ILE A 245 5.99 3.88 5.05
C ILE A 245 4.52 3.60 4.78
N VAL A 246 4.12 3.74 3.51
CA VAL A 246 2.83 3.27 3.00
C VAL A 246 3.06 1.91 2.36
N TYR A 247 2.55 0.85 2.98
CA TYR A 247 2.71 -0.53 2.52
C TYR A 247 1.41 -1.04 1.91
N ASN A 248 1.38 -1.18 0.59
CA ASN A 248 0.21 -1.63 -0.17
C ASN A 248 0.26 -3.15 -0.39
N ARG A 249 -0.84 -3.85 -0.19
CA ARG A 249 -1.01 -5.27 -0.54
C ARG A 249 -1.26 -5.42 -2.04
N LYS A 250 -0.24 -5.12 -2.86
CA LYS A 250 -0.31 -5.16 -4.34
C LYS A 250 0.81 -6.03 -4.92
N GLU A 251 0.89 -7.27 -4.47
CA GLU A 251 1.90 -8.25 -4.89
C GLU A 251 1.97 -8.37 -6.42
N GLY A 252 3.21 -8.46 -6.93
CA GLY A 252 3.44 -8.67 -8.37
C GLY A 252 2.88 -7.57 -9.26
N ARG A 253 3.00 -6.29 -8.89
CA ARG A 253 2.40 -5.14 -9.58
C ARG A 253 0.87 -5.22 -9.68
N ALA A 254 0.24 -5.74 -8.64
CA ALA A 254 -1.19 -6.06 -8.54
C ALA A 254 -1.67 -7.13 -9.53
N LEU A 255 -0.75 -7.93 -10.09
CA LEU A 255 -1.03 -9.08 -10.96
C LEU A 255 -1.04 -10.41 -10.18
N GLY A 256 -0.59 -10.37 -8.92
CA GLY A 256 -0.49 -11.54 -8.04
C GLY A 256 0.84 -12.27 -8.14
N GLU A 257 1.16 -13.08 -7.11
CA GLU A 257 2.45 -13.77 -6.98
C GLU A 257 2.63 -14.86 -8.04
N VAL A 258 1.57 -15.60 -8.39
CA VAL A 258 1.62 -16.61 -9.45
C VAL A 258 2.05 -15.99 -10.78
N THR A 259 1.40 -14.91 -11.20
CA THR A 259 1.75 -14.19 -12.43
C THR A 259 3.19 -13.68 -12.39
N LYS A 260 3.63 -13.12 -11.27
CA LYS A 260 5.00 -12.68 -11.05
C LYS A 260 6.02 -13.80 -11.24
N PHE A 261 5.75 -15.00 -10.73
CA PHE A 261 6.65 -16.15 -10.91
C PHE A 261 6.66 -16.65 -12.36
N LEU A 262 5.53 -16.61 -13.06
CA LEU A 262 5.49 -16.89 -14.50
C LEU A 262 6.35 -15.91 -15.29
N VAL A 263 6.33 -14.61 -14.93
CA VAL A 263 7.20 -13.59 -15.53
C VAL A 263 8.67 -13.89 -15.26
N TYR A 264 9.05 -14.23 -14.03
CA TYR A 264 10.43 -14.60 -13.71
C TYR A 264 10.89 -15.83 -14.50
N ASN A 265 10.04 -16.86 -14.61
CA ASN A 265 10.35 -18.04 -15.40
C ASN A 265 10.50 -17.72 -16.89
N ALA A 266 9.63 -16.86 -17.44
CA ALA A 266 9.73 -16.45 -18.83
C ALA A 266 11.04 -15.68 -19.11
N ARG A 267 11.43 -14.78 -18.21
CA ARG A 267 12.69 -14.02 -18.29
C ARG A 267 13.91 -14.95 -18.26
N LYS A 268 13.95 -15.86 -17.28
CA LYS A 268 15.12 -16.73 -17.07
C LYS A 268 15.27 -17.86 -18.09
N ARG A 269 14.18 -18.24 -18.77
CA ARG A 269 14.18 -19.31 -19.79
C ARG A 269 14.29 -18.83 -21.23
N GLN A 270 14.26 -17.52 -21.45
CA GLN A 270 14.39 -16.98 -22.80
C GLN A 270 15.79 -17.19 -23.37
N VAL A 271 15.89 -17.13 -24.70
CA VAL A 271 17.19 -17.16 -25.39
C VAL A 271 18.02 -15.94 -24.97
N GLY A 272 19.25 -16.17 -24.53
CA GLY A 272 20.14 -15.13 -24.02
C GLY A 272 19.99 -14.89 -22.49
N GLY A 273 19.12 -15.62 -21.81
CA GLY A 273 18.94 -15.54 -20.34
C GLY A 273 18.11 -14.31 -19.90
N ASP A 274 18.16 -14.02 -18.60
CA ASP A 274 17.42 -12.92 -17.97
C ASP A 274 18.09 -11.56 -18.23
N GLN A 275 17.75 -10.91 -19.33
CA GLN A 275 18.36 -9.66 -19.79
C GLN A 275 17.54 -8.43 -19.39
N ALA A 276 18.22 -7.34 -19.00
CA ALA A 276 17.59 -6.05 -18.72
C ALA A 276 16.84 -5.48 -19.93
N ALA A 277 17.33 -5.75 -21.15
CA ALA A 277 16.72 -5.28 -22.40
C ALA A 277 15.26 -5.75 -22.60
N THR A 278 14.90 -6.94 -22.10
CA THR A 278 13.58 -7.57 -22.30
C THR A 278 12.71 -7.58 -21.06
N TYR A 279 13.13 -6.91 -19.98
CA TYR A 279 12.48 -6.96 -18.67
C TYR A 279 10.98 -6.63 -18.70
N PHE A 280 10.60 -5.52 -19.30
CA PHE A 280 9.20 -5.08 -19.36
C PHE A 280 8.40 -5.87 -20.40
N GLU A 281 9.01 -6.21 -21.52
CA GLU A 281 8.39 -7.03 -22.57
C GLU A 281 7.91 -8.37 -22.03
N ARG A 282 8.71 -9.06 -21.20
CA ARG A 282 8.32 -10.35 -20.62
C ARG A 282 7.15 -10.22 -19.65
N THR A 283 7.03 -9.13 -18.94
CA THR A 283 5.85 -8.87 -18.08
C THR A 283 4.60 -8.74 -18.94
N GLU A 284 4.66 -7.96 -20.00
CA GLU A 284 3.53 -7.74 -20.91
C GLU A 284 3.13 -9.01 -21.68
N CYS A 285 4.09 -9.80 -22.15
CA CYS A 285 3.82 -11.09 -22.79
C CYS A 285 3.08 -12.09 -21.91
N VAL A 286 3.33 -12.09 -20.60
CA VAL A 286 2.71 -13.02 -19.66
C VAL A 286 1.38 -12.49 -19.13
N ALA A 287 1.30 -11.20 -18.81
CA ALA A 287 0.20 -10.60 -18.08
C ALA A 287 -0.76 -9.76 -18.97
N GLY A 288 -0.39 -9.46 -20.22
CA GLY A 288 -1.14 -8.56 -21.09
C GLY A 288 -1.02 -7.08 -20.74
N VAL A 289 -0.33 -6.75 -19.63
CA VAL A 289 -0.09 -5.40 -19.14
C VAL A 289 1.22 -5.37 -18.35
N GLN A 290 1.90 -4.23 -18.35
CA GLN A 290 3.16 -4.09 -17.60
C GLN A 290 2.94 -3.84 -16.10
N ASP A 291 1.83 -3.20 -15.74
CA ASP A 291 1.53 -2.76 -14.38
C ASP A 291 0.03 -2.52 -14.18
N ALA A 292 -0.56 -3.09 -13.14
CA ALA A 292 -1.98 -2.94 -12.81
C ALA A 292 -2.20 -2.28 -11.42
N ARG A 293 -1.20 -1.56 -10.87
CA ARG A 293 -1.31 -0.98 -9.52
C ARG A 293 -2.20 0.24 -9.43
N PHE A 294 -2.48 0.91 -10.55
CA PHE A 294 -3.26 2.16 -10.59
C PHE A 294 -2.80 3.17 -9.53
N GLN A 295 -1.59 3.70 -9.74
CA GLN A 295 -0.93 4.59 -8.77
C GLN A 295 -1.72 5.88 -8.49
N GLN A 296 -2.66 6.24 -9.36
CA GLN A 296 -3.59 7.37 -9.18
C GLN A 296 -4.49 7.25 -7.93
N LEU A 297 -4.66 6.03 -7.38
CA LEU A 297 -5.41 5.81 -6.14
C LEU A 297 -4.54 5.91 -4.87
N MET A 298 -3.23 5.86 -5.01
CA MET A 298 -2.29 5.86 -3.89
C MET A 298 -2.29 7.18 -3.09
N PRO A 299 -2.46 8.37 -3.69
CA PRO A 299 -2.48 9.63 -2.95
C PRO A 299 -3.60 9.76 -1.91
N ASP A 300 -4.68 8.96 -2.02
CA ASP A 300 -5.81 9.03 -1.09
C ASP A 300 -5.38 8.90 0.38
N VAL A 301 -4.46 7.96 0.67
CA VAL A 301 -3.97 7.74 2.01
C VAL A 301 -3.05 8.88 2.51
N ILE A 302 -2.35 9.54 1.60
CA ILE A 302 -1.53 10.72 1.88
C ILE A 302 -2.47 11.89 2.26
N HIS A 303 -3.55 12.06 1.52
CA HIS A 303 -4.60 13.04 1.83
C HIS A 303 -5.34 12.71 3.13
N TRP A 304 -5.58 11.44 3.42
CA TRP A 304 -6.17 11.01 4.69
C TRP A 304 -5.32 11.40 5.90
N LEU A 305 -3.98 11.31 5.78
CA LEU A 305 -3.04 11.75 6.81
C LEU A 305 -2.87 13.30 6.87
N GLY A 306 -3.56 14.06 6.02
CA GLY A 306 -3.43 15.52 5.96
C GLY A 306 -2.13 16.03 5.33
N ILE A 307 -1.34 15.16 4.72
CA ILE A 307 -0.03 15.48 4.14
C ILE A 307 -0.23 16.30 2.85
N ARG A 308 0.42 17.45 2.77
CA ARG A 308 0.46 18.32 1.59
C ARG A 308 1.86 18.44 0.99
N ARG A 309 2.88 18.03 1.76
CA ARG A 309 4.28 18.07 1.36
C ARG A 309 5.02 16.85 1.90
N ILE A 310 5.85 16.25 1.06
CA ILE A 310 6.85 15.25 1.40
C ILE A 310 8.21 15.85 1.12
N ASP A 311 9.04 16.02 2.14
CA ASP A 311 10.36 16.64 1.99
C ASP A 311 11.34 15.69 1.29
N ARG A 312 11.31 14.42 1.65
CA ARG A 312 12.15 13.35 1.05
C ARG A 312 11.29 12.17 0.66
N PHE A 313 11.23 11.87 -0.63
CA PHE A 313 10.47 10.75 -1.19
C PHE A 313 11.41 9.64 -1.67
N VAL A 314 11.47 8.54 -0.91
CA VAL A 314 12.35 7.41 -1.19
C VAL A 314 11.75 6.52 -2.28
N SER A 315 12.00 6.88 -3.53
CA SER A 315 11.45 6.18 -4.70
C SER A 315 12.14 6.58 -6.00
N MET A 316 12.40 5.59 -6.87
CA MET A 316 12.77 5.83 -8.27
C MET A 316 11.55 5.87 -9.21
N SER A 317 10.35 5.49 -8.77
CA SER A 317 9.17 5.37 -9.62
C SER A 317 8.61 6.74 -10.04
N ASN A 318 8.60 7.03 -11.35
CA ASN A 318 7.95 8.22 -11.88
C ASN A 318 6.44 8.16 -11.71
N MET A 319 5.81 7.00 -11.96
CA MET A 319 4.35 6.83 -11.79
C MET A 319 3.87 7.23 -10.37
N LYS A 320 4.63 6.84 -9.33
CA LYS A 320 4.29 7.23 -7.95
C LYS A 320 4.52 8.71 -7.69
N TYR A 321 5.62 9.25 -8.21
CA TYR A 321 5.95 10.65 -8.09
C TYR A 321 4.89 11.52 -8.78
N GLU A 322 4.57 11.23 -10.03
CA GLU A 322 3.58 11.95 -10.83
C GLU A 322 2.20 11.89 -10.17
N ALA A 323 1.73 10.71 -9.74
CA ALA A 323 0.45 10.57 -9.05
C ALA A 323 0.34 11.44 -7.78
N LEU A 324 1.43 11.58 -7.01
CA LEU A 324 1.46 12.46 -5.83
C LEU A 324 1.41 13.94 -6.24
N VAL A 325 2.24 14.35 -7.20
CA VAL A 325 2.31 15.74 -7.65
C VAL A 325 1.01 16.18 -8.32
N GLU A 326 0.43 15.36 -9.19
CA GLU A 326 -0.85 15.63 -9.85
C GLU A 326 -2.01 15.71 -8.85
N SER A 327 -1.94 14.96 -7.74
CA SER A 327 -2.92 15.06 -6.66
C SER A 327 -2.77 16.31 -5.79
N GLY A 328 -1.71 17.12 -6.01
CA GLY A 328 -1.42 18.35 -5.27
C GLY A 328 -0.49 18.19 -4.06
N VAL A 329 0.24 17.06 -3.96
CA VAL A 329 1.27 16.86 -2.94
C VAL A 329 2.61 17.38 -3.44
N ALA A 330 3.21 18.34 -2.73
CA ALA A 330 4.54 18.84 -3.05
C ALA A 330 5.62 17.84 -2.63
N ILE A 331 6.63 17.62 -3.48
CA ILE A 331 7.79 16.75 -3.18
C ILE A 331 9.06 17.59 -3.26
N GLY A 332 9.83 17.61 -2.17
CA GLY A 332 11.07 18.39 -2.08
C GLY A 332 12.23 17.69 -2.79
N GLU A 333 12.52 16.45 -2.40
CA GLU A 333 13.64 15.66 -2.91
C GLU A 333 13.19 14.22 -3.21
N ARG A 334 13.73 13.62 -4.27
CA ARG A 334 13.61 12.18 -4.53
C ARG A 334 14.90 11.49 -4.12
N VAL A 335 14.77 10.41 -3.34
CA VAL A 335 15.89 9.64 -2.81
C VAL A 335 15.94 8.29 -3.52
N PRO A 336 16.97 8.02 -4.35
CA PRO A 336 17.15 6.72 -4.98
C PRO A 336 17.66 5.69 -3.98
N ILE A 337 17.67 4.40 -4.37
CA ILE A 337 18.36 3.37 -3.61
C ILE A 337 19.88 3.51 -3.81
N PRO A 338 20.69 3.38 -2.75
CA PRO A 338 22.13 3.28 -2.89
C PRO A 338 22.52 2.03 -3.69
N PRO A 339 23.46 2.12 -4.65
CA PRO A 339 23.86 1.00 -5.51
C PRO A 339 24.34 -0.23 -4.74
N GLU A 340 25.05 -0.01 -3.63
CA GLU A 340 25.58 -1.05 -2.76
C GLU A 340 24.50 -1.90 -2.07
N LEU A 341 23.25 -1.44 -2.07
CA LEU A 341 22.10 -2.20 -1.53
C LEU A 341 21.40 -3.05 -2.58
N VAL A 342 21.77 -2.91 -3.86
CA VAL A 342 21.13 -3.66 -4.95
C VAL A 342 21.77 -5.07 -5.03
N PRO A 343 20.97 -6.15 -4.84
CA PRO A 343 21.47 -7.50 -5.04
C PRO A 343 21.92 -7.74 -6.48
N LEU A 344 22.92 -8.60 -6.68
CA LEU A 344 23.51 -8.84 -8.01
C LEU A 344 22.47 -9.31 -9.03
N ASP A 345 21.58 -10.26 -8.67
CA ASP A 345 20.55 -10.76 -9.58
C ASP A 345 19.47 -9.71 -9.87
N ALA A 346 19.25 -8.77 -8.96
CA ALA A 346 18.32 -7.66 -9.13
C ALA A 346 18.86 -6.49 -9.96
N ALA A 347 20.13 -6.50 -10.37
CA ALA A 347 20.72 -5.49 -11.26
C ALA A 347 19.96 -5.41 -12.59
N VAL A 348 19.45 -6.54 -13.11
CA VAL A 348 18.59 -6.62 -14.31
C VAL A 348 17.37 -5.70 -14.18
N GLU A 349 16.70 -5.75 -13.03
CA GLU A 349 15.53 -4.90 -12.76
C GLU A 349 15.90 -3.42 -12.71
N ILE A 350 16.99 -3.08 -12.02
CA ILE A 350 17.41 -1.68 -11.83
C ILE A 350 17.85 -1.05 -13.15
N GLU A 351 18.67 -1.75 -13.94
CA GLU A 351 19.16 -1.22 -15.22
C GLU A 351 18.01 -1.09 -16.24
N ALA A 352 17.08 -2.05 -16.27
CA ALA A 352 15.88 -1.93 -17.08
C ALA A 352 15.02 -0.70 -16.69
N LYS A 353 14.87 -0.45 -15.39
CA LYS A 353 14.14 0.73 -14.89
C LYS A 353 14.85 2.03 -15.22
N LYS A 354 16.17 2.12 -15.05
CA LYS A 354 16.96 3.29 -15.45
C LYS A 354 16.80 3.61 -16.91
N ALA A 355 16.93 2.59 -17.78
CA ALA A 355 16.74 2.73 -19.23
C ALA A 355 15.32 3.16 -19.62
N ALA A 356 14.31 2.74 -18.86
CA ALA A 356 12.93 3.19 -19.03
C ALA A 356 12.65 4.58 -18.43
N GLY A 357 13.68 5.33 -18.03
CA GLY A 357 13.57 6.70 -17.54
C GLY A 357 13.15 6.85 -16.08
N TYR A 358 13.25 5.78 -15.26
CA TYR A 358 13.04 5.91 -13.82
C TYR A 358 14.12 6.80 -13.20
N PHE A 359 13.74 7.51 -12.14
CA PHE A 359 14.64 8.46 -11.48
C PHE A 359 15.89 7.77 -10.92
N THR A 360 17.05 8.25 -11.31
CA THR A 360 18.37 7.81 -10.85
C THR A 360 19.36 8.98 -10.89
N ALA A 361 20.35 8.95 -9.99
CA ALA A 361 21.50 9.86 -10.03
C ALA A 361 22.68 9.24 -10.82
N GLU A 362 22.57 7.99 -11.25
CA GLU A 362 23.61 7.24 -11.92
C GLU A 362 23.44 7.20 -13.43
N ALA A 363 24.55 6.92 -14.15
CA ALA A 363 24.50 6.67 -15.58
C ALA A 363 23.71 5.38 -15.89
N VAL A 364 22.98 5.40 -17.01
CA VAL A 364 22.32 4.22 -17.56
C VAL A 364 23.34 3.35 -18.26
N SER A 365 23.23 2.02 -18.13
CA SER A 365 24.09 1.08 -18.85
C SER A 365 23.97 1.29 -20.38
N ALA A 366 25.12 1.35 -21.06
CA ALA A 366 25.15 1.57 -22.50
C ALA A 366 24.61 0.39 -23.31
N ASP A 367 24.69 -0.82 -22.76
CA ASP A 367 24.24 -2.06 -23.40
C ASP A 367 23.47 -2.95 -22.40
N LEU A 368 22.15 -2.89 -22.44
CA LEU A 368 21.26 -3.66 -21.58
C LEU A 368 21.27 -5.17 -21.85
N THR A 369 21.80 -5.60 -22.99
CA THR A 369 21.91 -7.03 -23.33
C THR A 369 23.03 -7.70 -22.56
N GLN A 370 24.00 -6.93 -22.06
CA GLN A 370 25.09 -7.42 -21.22
C GLN A 370 24.73 -7.48 -19.73
N VAL A 371 23.61 -6.87 -19.34
CA VAL A 371 23.12 -6.95 -17.95
C VAL A 371 22.21 -8.17 -17.84
N VAL A 372 22.79 -9.26 -17.37
CA VAL A 372 22.14 -10.59 -17.33
C VAL A 372 22.10 -11.10 -15.88
N GLY A 373 20.96 -11.59 -15.46
CA GLY A 373 20.77 -12.26 -14.18
C GLY A 373 21.18 -13.74 -14.23
N ARG A 374 21.16 -14.41 -13.06
CA ARG A 374 21.48 -15.84 -12.93
C ARG A 374 20.62 -16.73 -13.81
N ASP A 375 21.22 -17.79 -14.38
CA ASP A 375 20.45 -18.87 -15.05
C ASP A 375 19.67 -19.68 -13.98
N LEU A 376 18.52 -20.23 -14.38
CA LEU A 376 17.73 -21.15 -13.54
C LEU A 376 18.51 -22.37 -13.04
N LYS A 377 19.55 -22.78 -13.76
CA LYS A 377 20.40 -23.92 -13.38
C LYS A 377 21.39 -23.60 -12.25
N GLU A 378 21.51 -22.34 -11.88
CA GLU A 378 22.43 -21.87 -10.82
C GLU A 378 21.75 -21.74 -9.46
N PHE A 379 20.49 -22.23 -9.34
CA PHE A 379 19.73 -22.26 -8.08
C PHE A 379 19.83 -23.60 -7.37
#